data_b8c44c0e4808def3c6bad637f67e6c61
#
_entry.id   b8c44c0e4808def3c6bad637f67e6c61
#
_cell.length_a   1.000
_cell.length_b   1.000
_cell.length_c   1.000
_cell.angle_alpha   90.00
_cell.angle_beta   90.00
_cell.angle_gamma   90.00
#
_symmetry.space_group_name_H-M   'P 1'
#
loop_
_entity.id
_entity.type
_entity.pdbx_description
1 polymer ?
#
loop_
_entity_poly.entity_id
_entity_poly.type
_entity_poly.pdbx_seq_one_letter_code
_entity_poly.pdbx_strand_id
1 'polypeptide(L)'
;MLLQILLILLGIVICYLAVVIFYPGISVEPEVIKKKKVEKTVPKSRYDINIDIDNTFISAWVYMPLNTKKPVPCVILSTGFGGTKDVLLEPYAVRFAKNGIAAITYDYRYFGESGGEPRQLFHGKKQQEDLKAVINYARSNKKINGDKIVLWSTSAAGGYGINSASVDEKIAGVIAQCPSLDHSKDDKIIFEREGRGYFLKLFIHAQRDKGRSRFGLSPHYIPIVGRPGTLAFLNAPEAFAGYENIFSESDYFINRLCARSLLIPPGPDPIKTAPKVRCPVLLIICEKDTLVSPDSHKRVAEILKEKVTVIKYPIGHYDLYKGEYFEKAISDQLDFVRKAVIK
;
A
#
# COMPACT_ATOMS: atom_id res chain seq x y z
N MET A 1 22.90 7.47 46.73
CA MET A 1 21.43 7.33 46.55
C MET A 1 21.02 7.51 45.09
N LEU A 2 21.27 8.64 44.43
CA LEU A 2 20.86 8.83 43.00
C LEU A 2 21.47 7.79 42.05
N LEU A 3 22.78 7.50 42.14
CA LEU A 3 23.45 6.51 41.34
C LEU A 3 22.87 5.10 41.53
N GLN A 4 22.53 4.72 42.74
CA GLN A 4 21.90 3.40 43.03
C GLN A 4 20.51 3.32 42.41
N ILE A 5 19.70 4.37 42.47
CA ILE A 5 18.38 4.43 41.84
C ILE A 5 18.54 4.29 40.31
N LEU A 6 19.50 5.01 39.70
CA LEU A 6 19.75 4.89 38.27
C LEU A 6 20.19 3.49 37.85
N LEU A 7 21.07 2.83 38.65
CA LEU A 7 21.50 1.45 38.36
C LEU A 7 20.33 0.46 38.48
N ILE A 8 19.47 0.61 39.47
CA ILE A 8 18.25 -0.23 39.63
C ILE A 8 17.31 -0.03 38.44
N LEU A 9 17.04 1.22 38.05
CA LEU A 9 16.20 1.51 36.89
C LEU A 9 16.79 0.94 35.59
N LEU A 10 18.10 1.07 35.39
CA LEU A 10 18.79 0.46 34.25
C LEU A 10 18.67 -1.05 34.27
N GLY A 11 18.85 -1.71 35.41
CA GLY A 11 18.66 -3.16 35.57
C GLY A 11 17.24 -3.61 35.19
N ILE A 12 16.22 -2.88 35.68
CA ILE A 12 14.81 -3.16 35.31
C ILE A 12 14.60 -3.06 33.80
N VAL A 13 15.12 -2.02 33.15
CA VAL A 13 15.00 -1.82 31.71
C VAL A 13 15.71 -2.95 30.94
N ILE A 14 16.90 -3.36 31.36
CA ILE A 14 17.63 -4.46 30.73
C ILE A 14 16.84 -5.78 30.88
N CYS A 15 16.34 -6.10 32.08
CA CYS A 15 15.52 -7.29 32.30
C CYS A 15 14.24 -7.27 31.44
N TYR A 16 13.54 -6.13 31.38
CA TYR A 16 12.37 -5.94 30.52
C TYR A 16 12.71 -6.22 29.06
N LEU A 17 13.78 -5.60 28.53
CA LEU A 17 14.21 -5.79 27.15
C LEU A 17 14.59 -7.26 26.88
N ALA A 18 15.30 -7.89 27.80
CA ALA A 18 15.67 -9.30 27.66
C ALA A 18 14.43 -10.20 27.56
N VAL A 19 13.43 -9.99 28.43
CA VAL A 19 12.17 -10.73 28.36
C VAL A 19 11.46 -10.45 27.05
N VAL A 20 11.26 -9.20 26.66
CA VAL A 20 10.56 -8.83 25.43
C VAL A 20 11.22 -9.42 24.20
N ILE A 21 12.57 -9.42 24.13
CA ILE A 21 13.32 -9.88 22.96
C ILE A 21 13.37 -11.41 22.87
N PHE A 22 13.63 -12.08 23.99
CA PHE A 22 14.02 -13.51 23.98
C PHE A 22 12.94 -14.46 24.48
N TYR A 23 11.97 -14.00 25.30
CA TYR A 23 10.95 -14.90 25.83
C TYR A 23 10.03 -15.47 24.72
N PRO A 24 9.98 -16.80 24.51
CA PRO A 24 9.26 -17.40 23.37
C PRO A 24 7.75 -17.26 23.45
N GLY A 25 7.16 -17.07 24.65
CA GLY A 25 5.74 -16.96 24.85
C GLY A 25 5.08 -15.68 24.34
N ILE A 26 5.89 -14.70 23.84
CA ILE A 26 5.33 -13.52 23.18
C ILE A 26 5.19 -13.84 21.68
N SER A 27 4.03 -14.36 21.29
CA SER A 27 3.68 -14.65 19.88
C SER A 27 2.24 -14.22 19.60
N VAL A 28 1.93 -14.00 18.32
CA VAL A 28 0.58 -13.76 17.81
C VAL A 28 0.41 -14.64 16.58
N GLU A 29 -0.53 -15.57 16.66
CA GLU A 29 -0.88 -16.39 15.51
C GLU A 29 -1.87 -15.65 14.61
N PRO A 30 -1.58 -15.50 13.30
CA PRO A 30 -2.48 -14.86 12.38
C PRO A 30 -3.72 -15.73 12.13
N GLU A 31 -4.88 -15.09 12.05
CA GLU A 31 -6.05 -15.75 11.48
C GLU A 31 -5.76 -16.12 10.03
N VAL A 32 -6.09 -17.36 9.67
CA VAL A 32 -5.82 -17.88 8.32
C VAL A 32 -6.90 -17.38 7.37
N ILE A 33 -6.49 -16.66 6.32
CA ILE A 33 -7.35 -16.39 5.18
C ILE A 33 -7.47 -17.67 4.35
N LYS A 34 -8.69 -18.21 4.28
CA LYS A 34 -8.96 -19.45 3.53
C LYS A 34 -8.73 -19.22 2.05
N LYS A 35 -7.78 -19.95 1.48
CA LYS A 35 -7.47 -19.86 0.05
C LYS A 35 -8.54 -20.55 -0.78
N LYS A 36 -8.98 -19.87 -1.84
CA LYS A 36 -9.85 -20.43 -2.88
C LYS A 36 -8.97 -20.85 -4.05
N LYS A 37 -9.14 -22.10 -4.52
CA LYS A 37 -8.51 -22.52 -5.78
C LYS A 37 -9.30 -21.93 -6.93
N VAL A 38 -8.69 -21.04 -7.67
CA VAL A 38 -9.24 -20.44 -8.90
C VAL A 38 -8.26 -20.75 -10.02
N GLU A 39 -8.78 -21.26 -11.12
CA GLU A 39 -7.97 -21.42 -12.33
C GLU A 39 -7.66 -20.04 -12.90
N LYS A 40 -6.37 -19.67 -12.89
CA LYS A 40 -5.90 -18.38 -13.36
C LYS A 40 -5.39 -18.50 -14.79
N THR A 41 -5.97 -17.75 -15.68
CA THR A 41 -5.49 -17.63 -17.07
C THR A 41 -4.62 -16.37 -17.18
N VAL A 42 -3.38 -16.54 -17.59
CA VAL A 42 -2.50 -15.38 -17.83
C VAL A 42 -3.01 -14.62 -19.07
N PRO A 43 -3.35 -13.32 -18.94
CA PRO A 43 -3.80 -12.53 -20.08
C PRO A 43 -2.73 -12.44 -21.16
N LYS A 44 -3.11 -12.61 -22.44
CA LYS A 44 -2.18 -12.50 -23.60
C LYS A 44 -1.45 -11.15 -23.67
N SER A 45 -2.00 -10.12 -23.05
CA SER A 45 -1.43 -8.79 -22.96
C SER A 45 -0.31 -8.67 -21.93
N ARG A 46 -0.13 -9.68 -21.03
CA ARG A 46 0.79 -9.63 -19.89
C ARG A 46 2.13 -10.29 -20.22
N TYR A 47 3.20 -9.68 -19.73
CA TYR A 47 4.51 -10.31 -19.56
C TYR A 47 5.13 -9.87 -18.22
N ASP A 48 5.96 -10.74 -17.68
CA ASP A 48 6.55 -10.59 -16.36
C ASP A 48 7.96 -10.02 -16.47
N ILE A 49 8.36 -9.18 -15.53
CA ILE A 49 9.69 -8.55 -15.47
C ILE A 49 10.19 -8.48 -14.02
N ASN A 50 11.50 -8.38 -13.88
CA ASN A 50 12.17 -7.97 -12.66
C ASN A 50 12.88 -6.64 -12.89
N ILE A 51 12.71 -5.69 -11.98
CA ILE A 51 13.35 -4.38 -11.98
C ILE A 51 14.37 -4.37 -10.85
N ASP A 52 15.65 -4.27 -11.19
CA ASP A 52 16.71 -4.23 -10.18
C ASP A 52 16.64 -2.94 -9.34
N ILE A 53 16.81 -3.09 -8.04
CA ILE A 53 16.83 -1.99 -7.08
C ILE A 53 17.69 -2.35 -5.88
N ASP A 54 18.64 -1.50 -5.51
CA ASP A 54 19.64 -1.79 -4.48
C ASP A 54 20.29 -3.19 -4.73
N ASN A 55 20.27 -4.07 -3.73
CA ASN A 55 20.77 -5.45 -3.84
C ASN A 55 19.64 -6.47 -4.00
N THR A 56 18.51 -6.09 -4.59
CA THR A 56 17.31 -6.93 -4.76
C THR A 56 16.57 -6.56 -6.05
N PHE A 57 15.34 -7.04 -6.20
CA PHE A 57 14.51 -6.73 -7.37
C PHE A 57 13.03 -6.53 -6.98
N ILE A 58 12.32 -5.82 -7.85
CA ILE A 58 10.88 -5.66 -7.84
C ILE A 58 10.31 -6.56 -8.92
N SER A 59 9.47 -7.51 -8.55
CA SER A 59 8.69 -8.30 -9.51
C SER A 59 7.49 -7.50 -9.98
N ALA A 60 7.34 -7.34 -11.28
CA ALA A 60 6.25 -6.59 -11.88
C ALA A 60 5.65 -7.32 -13.08
N TRP A 61 4.37 -7.06 -13.34
CA TRP A 61 3.63 -7.51 -14.52
C TRP A 61 3.29 -6.31 -15.40
N VAL A 62 3.63 -6.41 -16.66
CA VAL A 62 3.36 -5.37 -17.66
C VAL A 62 2.25 -5.86 -18.60
N TYR A 63 1.17 -5.11 -18.64
CA TYR A 63 0.03 -5.37 -19.52
C TYR A 63 0.08 -4.40 -20.69
N MET A 64 0.36 -4.89 -21.89
CA MET A 64 0.41 -4.07 -23.09
C MET A 64 -0.88 -4.22 -23.90
N PRO A 65 -1.43 -3.15 -24.43
CA PRO A 65 -2.48 -3.23 -25.44
C PRO A 65 -2.03 -4.07 -26.63
N LEU A 66 -2.92 -4.92 -27.15
CA LEU A 66 -2.62 -5.74 -28.32
C LEU A 66 -2.57 -4.84 -29.58
N ASN A 67 -1.67 -5.17 -30.53
CA ASN A 67 -1.60 -4.55 -31.87
C ASN A 67 -1.29 -3.04 -31.89
N THR A 68 -0.57 -2.52 -30.90
CA THR A 68 -0.15 -1.11 -30.91
C THR A 68 1.05 -0.89 -31.80
N LYS A 69 0.98 0.15 -32.67
CA LYS A 69 2.07 0.56 -33.58
C LYS A 69 2.89 1.72 -33.04
N LYS A 70 2.42 2.43 -32.03
CA LYS A 70 3.03 3.61 -31.42
C LYS A 70 3.15 3.44 -29.90
N PRO A 71 4.09 4.14 -29.23
CA PRO A 71 4.14 4.18 -27.79
C PRO A 71 2.81 4.63 -27.18
N VAL A 72 2.34 3.89 -26.18
CA VAL A 72 1.03 4.12 -25.53
C VAL A 72 1.18 4.78 -24.17
N PRO A 73 0.16 5.47 -23.66
CA PRO A 73 0.09 5.90 -22.25
C PRO A 73 0.22 4.71 -21.30
N CYS A 74 0.64 4.97 -20.06
CA CYS A 74 0.81 3.92 -19.06
C CYS A 74 0.18 4.33 -17.71
N VAL A 75 -0.50 3.39 -17.06
CA VAL A 75 -0.91 3.50 -15.66
C VAL A 75 -0.03 2.58 -14.82
N ILE A 76 0.61 3.12 -13.78
CA ILE A 76 1.38 2.34 -12.79
C ILE A 76 0.52 2.18 -11.55
N LEU A 77 0.24 0.93 -11.17
CA LEU A 77 -0.69 0.59 -10.09
C LEU A 77 0.05 0.15 -8.83
N SER A 78 -0.17 0.89 -7.74
CA SER A 78 0.42 0.66 -6.41
C SER A 78 -0.62 0.11 -5.45
N THR A 79 -0.38 -1.09 -4.92
CA THR A 79 -1.29 -1.75 -3.97
C THR A 79 -1.28 -1.10 -2.59
N GLY A 80 -2.35 -1.31 -1.81
CA GLY A 80 -2.48 -0.89 -0.41
C GLY A 80 -1.65 -1.72 0.57
N PHE A 81 -2.01 -1.67 1.85
CA PHE A 81 -1.24 -2.25 2.94
C PHE A 81 -1.10 -3.77 2.83
N GLY A 82 0.13 -4.25 2.72
CA GLY A 82 0.45 -5.68 2.65
C GLY A 82 -0.11 -6.42 1.44
N GLY A 83 -0.73 -5.72 0.49
CA GLY A 83 -1.29 -6.31 -0.71
C GLY A 83 -0.22 -6.77 -1.71
N THR A 84 -0.64 -7.66 -2.62
CA THR A 84 0.17 -8.22 -3.71
C THR A 84 -0.48 -7.93 -5.07
N LYS A 85 0.34 -7.94 -6.12
CA LYS A 85 -0.09 -7.56 -7.48
C LYS A 85 -1.11 -8.49 -8.13
N ASP A 86 -1.21 -9.75 -7.64
CA ASP A 86 -1.84 -10.85 -8.35
C ASP A 86 -3.38 -10.88 -8.32
N VAL A 87 -4.06 -10.22 -7.38
CA VAL A 87 -5.54 -10.29 -7.31
C VAL A 87 -6.22 -8.94 -7.22
N LEU A 88 -5.58 -7.97 -6.61
CA LEU A 88 -6.20 -6.65 -6.40
C LEU A 88 -6.01 -5.75 -7.62
N LEU A 89 -4.84 -5.79 -8.26
CA LEU A 89 -4.45 -4.86 -9.32
C LEU A 89 -4.70 -5.40 -10.73
N GLU A 90 -4.64 -6.72 -10.92
CA GLU A 90 -4.80 -7.33 -12.25
C GLU A 90 -6.11 -6.97 -12.95
N PRO A 91 -7.29 -6.98 -12.27
CA PRO A 91 -8.54 -6.59 -12.92
C PRO A 91 -8.51 -5.18 -13.51
N TYR A 92 -7.92 -4.21 -12.79
CA TYR A 92 -7.73 -2.85 -13.29
C TYR A 92 -6.75 -2.80 -14.46
N ALA A 93 -5.60 -3.46 -14.34
CA ALA A 93 -4.57 -3.50 -15.37
C ALA A 93 -5.09 -4.07 -16.70
N VAL A 94 -5.85 -5.15 -16.65
CA VAL A 94 -6.50 -5.75 -17.83
C VAL A 94 -7.47 -4.78 -18.48
N ARG A 95 -8.26 -4.03 -17.70
CA ARG A 95 -9.20 -3.03 -18.23
C ARG A 95 -8.47 -1.87 -18.90
N PHE A 96 -7.38 -1.36 -18.31
CA PHE A 96 -6.56 -0.34 -18.95
C PHE A 96 -5.96 -0.85 -20.26
N ALA A 97 -5.38 -2.05 -20.29
CA ALA A 97 -4.79 -2.63 -21.49
C ALA A 97 -5.81 -2.83 -22.62
N LYS A 98 -7.03 -3.31 -22.30
CA LYS A 98 -8.13 -3.42 -23.27
C LYS A 98 -8.57 -2.09 -23.87
N ASN A 99 -8.29 -0.97 -23.17
CA ASN A 99 -8.62 0.38 -23.60
C ASN A 99 -7.44 1.16 -24.19
N GLY A 100 -6.39 0.47 -24.66
CA GLY A 100 -5.25 1.12 -25.34
C GLY A 100 -4.23 1.78 -24.42
N ILE A 101 -4.28 1.51 -23.12
CA ILE A 101 -3.42 2.09 -22.10
C ILE A 101 -2.59 0.95 -21.50
N ALA A 102 -1.25 1.03 -21.55
CA ALA A 102 -0.41 0.07 -20.84
C ALA A 102 -0.63 0.16 -19.33
N ALA A 103 -0.48 -0.95 -18.62
CA ALA A 103 -0.55 -0.96 -17.18
C ALA A 103 0.62 -1.74 -16.59
N ILE A 104 1.15 -1.28 -15.45
CA ILE A 104 2.19 -1.98 -14.72
C ILE A 104 1.71 -2.18 -13.29
N THR A 105 1.64 -3.45 -12.86
CA THR A 105 1.42 -3.84 -11.47
C THR A 105 2.72 -4.39 -10.91
N TYR A 106 2.96 -4.22 -9.62
CA TYR A 106 4.20 -4.70 -9.00
C TYR A 106 3.98 -5.02 -7.53
N ASP A 107 4.81 -5.92 -7.01
CA ASP A 107 4.95 -6.14 -5.58
C ASP A 107 6.03 -5.21 -5.04
N TYR A 108 5.79 -4.60 -3.90
CA TYR A 108 6.84 -3.89 -3.19
C TYR A 108 7.93 -4.87 -2.72
N ARG A 109 9.19 -4.41 -2.62
CA ARG A 109 10.25 -5.23 -2.00
C ARG A 109 9.79 -5.76 -0.65
N TYR A 110 10.21 -6.97 -0.30
CA TYR A 110 9.81 -7.75 0.88
C TYR A 110 8.44 -8.43 0.79
N PHE A 111 7.61 -8.15 -0.22
CA PHE A 111 6.28 -8.73 -0.41
C PHE A 111 6.17 -9.52 -1.71
N GLY A 112 5.18 -10.40 -1.78
CA GLY A 112 4.85 -11.16 -2.99
C GLY A 112 6.05 -11.87 -3.61
N GLU A 113 6.23 -11.71 -4.91
CA GLU A 113 7.35 -12.26 -5.67
C GLU A 113 8.58 -11.35 -5.71
N SER A 114 8.49 -10.10 -5.22
CA SER A 114 9.65 -9.22 -5.11
C SER A 114 10.65 -9.73 -4.08
N GLY A 115 11.93 -9.45 -4.31
CA GLY A 115 13.00 -9.85 -3.42
C GLY A 115 13.11 -8.99 -2.16
N GLY A 116 14.16 -9.24 -1.40
CA GLY A 116 14.51 -8.51 -0.18
C GLY A 116 14.16 -9.25 1.11
N GLU A 117 15.01 -9.03 2.11
CA GLU A 117 14.87 -9.57 3.46
C GLU A 117 14.90 -8.46 4.51
N PRO A 118 14.20 -8.62 5.63
CA PRO A 118 13.32 -9.75 5.93
C PRO A 118 12.03 -9.68 5.13
N ARG A 119 11.44 -10.84 4.84
CA ARG A 119 10.11 -10.89 4.18
C ARG A 119 9.05 -10.20 5.05
N GLN A 120 8.04 -9.60 4.41
CA GLN A 120 6.90 -8.95 5.06
C GLN A 120 7.27 -7.70 5.89
N LEU A 121 8.31 -6.97 5.50
CA LEU A 121 8.67 -5.70 6.11
C LEU A 121 7.99 -4.54 5.38
N PHE A 122 7.02 -3.90 6.02
CA PHE A 122 6.43 -2.66 5.50
C PHE A 122 7.34 -1.47 5.82
N HIS A 123 7.73 -0.74 4.78
CA HIS A 123 8.62 0.40 4.91
C HIS A 123 8.24 1.49 3.89
N GLY A 124 7.41 2.45 4.28
CA GLY A 124 6.80 3.42 3.37
C GLY A 124 7.79 4.18 2.47
N LYS A 125 8.94 4.62 3.00
CA LYS A 125 9.97 5.27 2.18
C LYS A 125 10.51 4.33 1.09
N LYS A 126 10.79 3.06 1.42
CA LYS A 126 11.28 2.08 0.45
C LYS A 126 10.23 1.73 -0.60
N GLN A 127 8.97 1.67 -0.23
CA GLN A 127 7.88 1.47 -1.19
C GLN A 127 7.74 2.63 -2.18
N GLN A 128 8.02 3.86 -1.76
CA GLN A 128 8.07 5.01 -2.67
C GLN A 128 9.32 4.99 -3.57
N GLU A 129 10.46 4.49 -3.08
CA GLU A 129 11.64 4.21 -3.90
C GLU A 129 11.33 3.12 -4.95
N ASP A 130 10.56 2.09 -4.60
CA ASP A 130 10.09 1.05 -5.51
C ASP A 130 9.21 1.64 -6.62
N LEU A 131 8.23 2.47 -6.26
CA LEU A 131 7.40 3.17 -7.25
C LEU A 131 8.26 4.00 -8.20
N LYS A 132 9.28 4.72 -7.70
CA LYS A 132 10.21 5.48 -8.54
C LYS A 132 10.98 4.59 -9.51
N ALA A 133 11.42 3.40 -9.08
CA ALA A 133 12.09 2.44 -9.96
C ALA A 133 11.16 1.94 -11.08
N VAL A 134 9.88 1.66 -10.75
CA VAL A 134 8.87 1.27 -11.75
C VAL A 134 8.56 2.41 -12.72
N ILE A 135 8.50 3.67 -12.27
CA ILE A 135 8.36 4.86 -13.14
C ILE A 135 9.55 4.95 -14.13
N ASN A 136 10.77 4.76 -13.63
CA ASN A 136 11.97 4.81 -14.46
C ASN A 136 11.96 3.68 -15.50
N TYR A 137 11.57 2.47 -15.12
CA TYR A 137 11.39 1.37 -16.07
C TYR A 137 10.35 1.72 -17.14
N ALA A 138 9.19 2.25 -16.77
CA ALA A 138 8.15 2.63 -17.71
C ALA A 138 8.68 3.65 -18.74
N ARG A 139 9.48 4.64 -18.30
CA ARG A 139 10.11 5.64 -19.16
C ARG A 139 11.19 5.07 -20.09
N SER A 140 11.90 4.04 -19.68
CA SER A 140 12.91 3.37 -20.52
C SER A 140 12.30 2.42 -21.56
N ASN A 141 11.05 2.02 -21.40
CA ASN A 141 10.37 1.08 -22.27
C ASN A 141 9.89 1.80 -23.55
N LYS A 142 10.50 1.47 -24.70
CA LYS A 142 10.20 2.11 -26.01
C LYS A 142 8.74 1.96 -26.48
N LYS A 143 7.97 1.04 -25.90
CA LYS A 143 6.54 0.84 -26.21
C LYS A 143 5.62 1.71 -25.35
N ILE A 144 6.16 2.40 -24.33
CA ILE A 144 5.43 3.29 -23.43
C ILE A 144 5.81 4.73 -23.72
N ASN A 145 4.83 5.62 -23.76
CA ASN A 145 5.10 7.06 -23.82
C ASN A 145 5.42 7.57 -22.43
N GLY A 146 6.70 7.83 -22.16
CA GLY A 146 7.21 8.22 -20.85
C GLY A 146 6.68 9.56 -20.29
N ASP A 147 6.10 10.42 -21.15
CA ASP A 147 5.47 11.68 -20.75
C ASP A 147 3.96 11.52 -20.47
N LYS A 148 3.41 10.31 -20.70
CA LYS A 148 1.98 9.97 -20.50
C LYS A 148 1.80 8.88 -19.44
N ILE A 149 2.46 9.04 -18.29
CA ILE A 149 2.38 8.13 -17.15
C ILE A 149 1.40 8.69 -16.14
N VAL A 150 0.41 7.88 -15.77
CA VAL A 150 -0.54 8.14 -14.68
C VAL A 150 -0.23 7.20 -13.52
N LEU A 151 -0.17 7.73 -12.30
CA LEU A 151 0.03 6.93 -11.08
C LEU A 151 -1.32 6.60 -10.46
N TRP A 152 -1.58 5.32 -10.28
CA TRP A 152 -2.74 4.81 -9.58
C TRP A 152 -2.30 4.23 -8.23
N SER A 153 -2.87 4.70 -7.16
CA SER A 153 -2.51 4.29 -5.80
C SER A 153 -3.75 4.12 -4.95
N THR A 154 -3.76 3.10 -4.08
CA THR A 154 -4.94 2.82 -3.26
C THR A 154 -4.61 2.66 -1.78
N SER A 155 -5.56 2.99 -0.90
CA SER A 155 -5.49 2.73 0.54
C SER A 155 -4.21 3.31 1.16
N ALA A 156 -3.43 2.53 1.89
CA ALA A 156 -2.18 2.94 2.53
C ALA A 156 -1.15 3.53 1.54
N ALA A 157 -1.15 3.10 0.28
CA ALA A 157 -0.31 3.68 -0.76
C ALA A 157 -0.96 4.90 -1.46
N GLY A 158 -2.19 5.26 -1.11
CA GLY A 158 -2.98 6.29 -1.79
C GLY A 158 -2.28 7.64 -1.92
N GLY A 159 -1.44 7.99 -0.95
CA GLY A 159 -0.63 9.19 -0.97
C GLY A 159 0.64 9.10 -1.82
N TYR A 160 1.09 7.92 -2.25
CA TYR A 160 2.37 7.75 -2.96
C TYR A 160 2.36 8.40 -4.34
N GLY A 161 1.24 8.33 -5.05
CA GLY A 161 1.05 9.02 -6.32
C GLY A 161 1.18 10.54 -6.17
N ILE A 162 0.56 11.12 -5.14
CA ILE A 162 0.65 12.56 -4.80
C ILE A 162 2.10 12.94 -4.47
N ASN A 163 2.76 12.16 -3.61
CA ASN A 163 4.16 12.40 -3.24
C ASN A 163 5.09 12.35 -4.46
N SER A 164 4.92 11.36 -5.34
CA SER A 164 5.73 11.23 -6.55
C SER A 164 5.48 12.38 -7.52
N ALA A 165 4.21 12.76 -7.76
CA ALA A 165 3.85 13.88 -8.64
C ALA A 165 4.28 15.25 -8.09
N SER A 166 4.51 15.36 -6.77
CA SER A 166 5.00 16.60 -6.15
C SER A 166 6.47 16.92 -6.47
N VAL A 167 7.23 15.92 -6.91
CA VAL A 167 8.68 16.03 -7.22
C VAL A 167 9.00 15.63 -8.66
N ASP A 168 8.03 15.16 -9.43
CA ASP A 168 8.18 14.72 -10.81
C ASP A 168 7.07 15.33 -11.68
N GLU A 169 7.37 16.46 -12.30
CA GLU A 169 6.42 17.23 -13.13
C GLU A 169 6.03 16.53 -14.45
N LYS A 170 6.74 15.44 -14.83
CA LYS A 170 6.40 14.63 -16.00
C LYS A 170 5.32 13.59 -15.75
N ILE A 171 4.78 13.50 -14.51
CA ILE A 171 3.60 12.68 -14.23
C ILE A 171 2.38 13.34 -14.84
N ALA A 172 1.68 12.61 -15.72
CA ALA A 172 0.51 13.12 -16.45
C ALA A 172 -0.76 13.22 -15.60
N GLY A 173 -0.87 12.40 -14.55
CA GLY A 173 -2.01 12.44 -13.62
C GLY A 173 -1.85 11.47 -12.46
N VAL A 174 -2.69 11.62 -11.45
CA VAL A 174 -2.74 10.75 -10.26
C VAL A 174 -4.17 10.28 -10.03
N ILE A 175 -4.35 8.99 -9.79
CA ILE A 175 -5.58 8.39 -9.26
C ILE A 175 -5.29 7.93 -7.84
N ALA A 176 -5.98 8.52 -6.87
CA ALA A 176 -5.92 8.16 -5.46
C ALA A 176 -7.25 7.52 -5.05
N GLN A 177 -7.29 6.20 -4.91
CA GLN A 177 -8.48 5.42 -4.61
C GLN A 177 -8.54 5.10 -3.11
N CYS A 178 -9.63 5.48 -2.43
CA CYS A 178 -9.84 5.37 -0.97
C CYS A 178 -8.53 5.59 -0.18
N PRO A 179 -7.82 6.72 -0.40
CA PRO A 179 -6.43 6.87 0.02
C PRO A 179 -6.28 7.23 1.49
N SER A 180 -5.29 6.64 2.18
CA SER A 180 -4.73 7.17 3.41
C SER A 180 -3.85 8.38 3.08
N LEU A 181 -4.26 9.56 3.53
CA LEU A 181 -3.60 10.84 3.22
C LEU A 181 -3.06 11.55 4.47
N ASP A 182 -3.50 11.15 5.66
CA ASP A 182 -3.02 11.65 6.95
C ASP A 182 -2.95 10.50 7.95
N HIS A 183 -1.78 9.89 8.06
CA HIS A 183 -1.57 8.75 8.94
C HIS A 183 -1.92 9.06 10.40
N SER A 184 -1.72 10.30 10.87
CA SER A 184 -2.04 10.67 12.25
C SER A 184 -3.55 10.67 12.52
N LYS A 185 -4.34 11.01 11.51
CA LYS A 185 -5.81 10.95 11.59
C LYS A 185 -6.33 9.52 11.51
N ASP A 186 -5.71 8.71 10.64
CA ASP A 186 -6.06 7.29 10.51
C ASP A 186 -5.70 6.53 11.78
N ASP A 187 -4.52 6.77 12.38
CA ASP A 187 -4.12 6.22 13.68
C ASP A 187 -5.07 6.65 14.80
N LYS A 188 -5.61 7.87 14.76
CA LYS A 188 -6.59 8.35 15.71
C LYS A 188 -7.89 7.53 15.66
N ILE A 189 -8.38 7.16 14.48
CA ILE A 189 -9.55 6.28 14.32
C ILE A 189 -9.31 4.94 15.02
N ILE A 190 -8.13 4.34 14.80
CA ILE A 190 -7.75 3.10 15.46
C ILE A 190 -7.66 3.29 16.98
N PHE A 191 -7.06 4.40 17.42
CA PHE A 191 -6.90 4.69 18.84
C PHE A 191 -8.25 4.88 19.57
N GLU A 192 -9.18 5.59 18.96
CA GLU A 192 -10.52 5.80 19.51
C GLU A 192 -11.31 4.50 19.61
N ARG A 193 -11.11 3.56 18.67
CA ARG A 193 -11.77 2.25 18.67
C ARG A 193 -11.16 1.26 19.67
N GLU A 194 -9.83 1.16 19.70
CA GLU A 194 -9.12 0.08 20.41
C GLU A 194 -8.53 0.50 21.76
N GLY A 195 -8.28 1.79 21.95
CA GLY A 195 -7.74 2.35 23.19
C GLY A 195 -6.23 2.13 23.40
N ARG A 196 -5.74 2.69 24.52
CA ARG A 196 -4.29 2.72 24.86
C ARG A 196 -3.66 1.32 25.02
N GLY A 197 -4.41 0.38 25.61
CA GLY A 197 -3.91 -0.97 25.86
C GLY A 197 -3.56 -1.72 24.58
N TYR A 198 -4.30 -1.49 23.51
CA TYR A 198 -4.02 -2.07 22.20
C TYR A 198 -2.70 -1.55 21.61
N PHE A 199 -2.50 -0.24 21.63
CA PHE A 199 -1.26 0.37 21.16
C PHE A 199 -0.04 -0.07 21.96
N LEU A 200 -0.19 -0.23 23.29
CA LEU A 200 0.88 -0.77 24.13
C LEU A 200 1.25 -2.20 23.73
N LYS A 201 0.26 -3.06 23.43
CA LYS A 201 0.53 -4.43 22.93
C LYS A 201 1.27 -4.37 21.60
N LEU A 202 0.79 -3.59 20.62
CA LEU A 202 1.46 -3.41 19.33
C LEU A 202 2.90 -2.92 19.52
N PHE A 203 3.12 -1.96 20.40
CA PHE A 203 4.45 -1.42 20.70
C PHE A 203 5.40 -2.49 21.28
N ILE A 204 4.93 -3.34 22.20
CA ILE A 204 5.73 -4.46 22.77
C ILE A 204 6.17 -5.41 21.65
N HIS A 205 5.26 -5.80 20.75
CA HIS A 205 5.58 -6.67 19.61
C HIS A 205 6.57 -5.99 18.64
N ALA A 206 6.42 -4.69 18.41
CA ALA A 206 7.32 -3.90 17.56
C ALA A 206 8.73 -3.81 18.18
N GLN A 207 8.84 -3.55 19.49
CA GLN A 207 10.11 -3.54 20.22
C GLN A 207 10.78 -4.93 20.21
N ARG A 208 9.98 -6.01 20.38
CA ARG A 208 10.48 -7.37 20.25
C ARG A 208 11.14 -7.60 18.90
N ASP A 209 10.46 -7.30 17.81
CA ASP A 209 11.01 -7.51 16.47
C ASP A 209 12.23 -6.63 16.20
N LYS A 210 12.19 -5.38 16.64
CA LYS A 210 13.33 -4.46 16.53
C LYS A 210 14.55 -4.95 17.30
N GLY A 211 14.35 -5.43 18.54
CA GLY A 211 15.43 -6.00 19.34
C GLY A 211 16.00 -7.26 18.68
N ARG A 212 15.14 -8.21 18.29
CA ARG A 212 15.54 -9.44 17.60
C ARG A 212 16.39 -9.16 16.36
N SER A 213 16.04 -8.14 15.58
CA SER A 213 16.81 -7.75 14.39
C SER A 213 18.23 -7.27 14.69
N ARG A 214 18.48 -6.70 15.87
CA ARG A 214 19.82 -6.27 16.29
C ARG A 214 20.73 -7.43 16.67
N PHE A 215 20.13 -8.55 17.04
CA PHE A 215 20.86 -9.79 17.39
C PHE A 215 20.87 -10.81 16.24
N GLY A 216 20.49 -10.42 15.02
CA GLY A 216 20.44 -11.33 13.87
C GLY A 216 19.41 -12.46 13.98
N LEU A 217 18.45 -12.35 14.90
CA LEU A 217 17.41 -13.34 15.12
C LEU A 217 16.29 -13.21 14.07
N SER A 218 15.56 -14.30 13.84
CA SER A 218 14.40 -14.33 12.95
C SER A 218 13.39 -13.24 13.29
N PRO A 219 12.73 -12.62 12.29
CA PRO A 219 11.72 -11.61 12.52
C PRO A 219 10.59 -12.09 13.42
N HIS A 220 10.04 -11.16 14.18
CA HIS A 220 8.80 -11.39 14.92
C HIS A 220 7.65 -10.74 14.16
N TYR A 221 6.63 -11.54 13.87
CA TYR A 221 5.51 -11.12 13.05
C TYR A 221 4.24 -10.86 13.88
N ILE A 222 3.42 -9.93 13.39
CA ILE A 222 2.02 -9.75 13.78
C ILE A 222 1.14 -9.94 12.54
N PRO A 223 -0.16 -10.24 12.68
CA PRO A 223 -1.07 -10.27 11.54
C PRO A 223 -1.20 -8.90 10.86
N ILE A 224 -1.32 -8.88 9.53
CA ILE A 224 -1.73 -7.70 8.76
C ILE A 224 -3.17 -7.36 9.11
N VAL A 225 -4.06 -8.36 9.05
CA VAL A 225 -5.48 -8.19 9.31
C VAL A 225 -5.99 -9.25 10.28
N GLY A 226 -6.91 -8.84 11.14
CA GLY A 226 -7.61 -9.70 12.09
C GLY A 226 -9.04 -9.21 12.34
N ARG A 227 -9.82 -10.00 13.07
CA ARG A 227 -11.18 -9.62 13.46
C ARG A 227 -11.16 -8.55 14.57
N PRO A 228 -12.25 -7.80 14.76
CA PRO A 228 -12.36 -6.87 15.88
C PRO A 228 -11.97 -7.52 17.21
N GLY A 229 -11.18 -6.80 18.03
CA GLY A 229 -10.68 -7.28 19.32
C GLY A 229 -9.45 -8.19 19.25
N THR A 230 -9.00 -8.64 18.06
CA THR A 230 -7.76 -9.39 17.91
C THR A 230 -6.56 -8.46 17.69
N LEU A 231 -5.36 -8.91 18.01
CA LEU A 231 -4.15 -8.16 17.76
C LEU A 231 -3.72 -8.34 16.29
N ALA A 232 -3.90 -7.30 15.49
CA ALA A 232 -3.48 -7.22 14.10
C ALA A 232 -3.17 -5.77 13.75
N PHE A 233 -2.53 -5.48 12.62
CA PHE A 233 -2.35 -4.08 12.20
C PHE A 233 -3.70 -3.44 11.83
N LEU A 234 -4.54 -4.16 11.09
CA LEU A 234 -5.90 -3.75 10.71
C LEU A 234 -6.91 -4.70 11.36
N ASN A 235 -7.77 -4.19 12.22
CA ASN A 235 -8.84 -4.95 12.90
C ASN A 235 -10.18 -4.20 12.91
N ALA A 236 -10.40 -3.32 11.93
CA ALA A 236 -11.70 -2.70 11.72
C ALA A 236 -12.79 -3.75 11.44
N PRO A 237 -14.06 -3.47 11.71
CA PRO A 237 -15.14 -4.44 11.56
C PRO A 237 -15.18 -5.13 10.20
N GLU A 238 -14.93 -4.39 9.12
CA GLU A 238 -14.92 -4.91 7.74
C GLU A 238 -13.56 -5.43 7.27
N ALA A 239 -12.48 -5.21 8.03
CA ALA A 239 -11.12 -5.44 7.54
C ALA A 239 -10.85 -6.90 7.20
N PHE A 240 -11.15 -7.84 8.12
CA PHE A 240 -10.88 -9.26 7.88
C PHE A 240 -11.70 -9.80 6.72
N ALA A 241 -13.00 -9.52 6.68
CA ALA A 241 -13.88 -9.96 5.60
C ALA A 241 -13.48 -9.34 4.25
N GLY A 242 -13.08 -8.07 4.24
CA GLY A 242 -12.57 -7.39 3.06
C GLY A 242 -11.29 -8.01 2.50
N TYR A 243 -10.32 -8.30 3.37
CA TYR A 243 -9.09 -9.01 2.99
C TYR A 243 -9.37 -10.44 2.51
N GLU A 244 -10.23 -11.18 3.21
CA GLU A 244 -10.62 -12.54 2.79
C GLU A 244 -11.29 -12.52 1.42
N ASN A 245 -12.19 -11.57 1.16
CA ASN A 245 -12.84 -11.42 -0.14
C ASN A 245 -11.84 -11.12 -1.28
N ILE A 246 -10.83 -10.30 -1.01
CA ILE A 246 -9.83 -9.90 -2.01
C ILE A 246 -8.73 -10.95 -2.16
N PHE A 247 -8.10 -11.35 -1.05
CA PHE A 247 -6.86 -12.12 -1.07
C PHE A 247 -7.04 -13.63 -0.92
N SER A 248 -8.27 -14.14 -0.78
CA SER A 248 -8.52 -15.59 -0.80
C SER A 248 -8.05 -16.28 -2.10
N GLU A 249 -8.00 -15.54 -3.19
CA GLU A 249 -7.55 -16.04 -4.51
C GLU A 249 -6.08 -15.72 -4.78
N SER A 250 -5.37 -15.03 -3.88
CA SER A 250 -3.96 -14.70 -4.05
C SER A 250 -3.06 -15.91 -3.75
N ASP A 251 -2.07 -16.13 -4.60
CA ASP A 251 -1.03 -17.14 -4.36
C ASP A 251 0.09 -16.59 -3.45
N TYR A 252 0.24 -15.27 -3.37
CA TYR A 252 1.39 -14.61 -2.76
C TYR A 252 1.08 -13.87 -1.46
N PHE A 253 -0.19 -13.55 -1.19
CA PHE A 253 -0.56 -12.85 0.03
C PHE A 253 -0.35 -13.74 1.26
N ILE A 254 0.36 -13.21 2.26
CA ILE A 254 0.59 -13.84 3.56
C ILE A 254 0.13 -12.88 4.65
N ASN A 255 -0.82 -13.32 5.51
CA ASN A 255 -1.36 -12.50 6.59
C ASN A 255 -0.38 -12.35 7.76
N ARG A 256 0.79 -11.78 7.51
CA ARG A 256 1.78 -11.45 8.55
C ARG A 256 2.61 -10.23 8.14
N LEU A 257 3.08 -9.50 9.13
CA LEU A 257 3.87 -8.28 8.99
C LEU A 257 5.02 -8.32 10.01
N CYS A 258 6.24 -7.96 9.62
CA CYS A 258 7.30 -7.68 10.58
C CYS A 258 6.82 -6.61 11.57
N ALA A 259 6.75 -6.93 12.85
CA ALA A 259 6.17 -6.02 13.86
C ALA A 259 6.94 -4.70 13.98
N ARG A 260 8.25 -4.70 13.70
CA ARG A 260 9.08 -3.46 13.66
C ARG A 260 8.64 -2.45 12.60
N SER A 261 7.81 -2.84 11.62
CA SER A 261 7.22 -1.92 10.64
C SER A 261 6.45 -0.79 11.32
N LEU A 262 5.85 -1.03 12.48
CA LEU A 262 5.14 -0.03 13.30
C LEU A 262 6.06 1.09 13.84
N LEU A 263 7.38 0.86 13.88
CA LEU A 263 8.39 1.82 14.34
C LEU A 263 9.08 2.55 13.18
N ILE A 264 8.70 2.23 11.94
CA ILE A 264 9.28 2.84 10.74
C ILE A 264 8.37 4.01 10.31
N PRO A 265 8.91 5.22 10.15
CA PRO A 265 8.11 6.33 9.66
C PRO A 265 7.46 6.03 8.31
N PRO A 266 6.20 6.44 8.09
CA PRO A 266 5.45 6.10 6.87
C PRO A 266 5.98 6.75 5.59
N GLY A 267 6.85 7.75 5.69
CA GLY A 267 7.39 8.50 4.56
C GLY A 267 6.85 9.93 4.48
N PRO A 268 6.98 10.60 3.33
CA PRO A 268 6.48 11.96 3.15
C PRO A 268 4.97 12.06 3.36
N ASP A 269 4.55 13.14 3.99
CA ASP A 269 3.15 13.45 4.29
C ASP A 269 2.46 14.01 3.02
N PRO A 270 1.43 13.32 2.47
CA PRO A 270 0.74 13.77 1.25
C PRO A 270 0.10 15.15 1.37
N ILE A 271 -0.36 15.55 2.57
CA ILE A 271 -0.92 16.88 2.79
C ILE A 271 0.14 17.96 2.57
N LYS A 272 1.37 17.72 3.00
CA LYS A 272 2.49 18.67 2.82
C LYS A 272 3.04 18.71 1.40
N THR A 273 2.89 17.62 0.64
CA THR A 273 3.40 17.52 -0.72
C THR A 273 2.37 17.95 -1.78
N ALA A 274 1.08 17.80 -1.51
CA ALA A 274 -0.03 18.15 -2.41
C ALA A 274 0.06 19.56 -3.03
N PRO A 275 0.49 20.63 -2.32
CA PRO A 275 0.61 21.96 -2.93
C PRO A 275 1.55 22.03 -4.14
N LYS A 276 2.51 21.11 -4.23
CA LYS A 276 3.52 21.06 -5.31
C LYS A 276 3.04 20.26 -6.54
N VAL A 277 1.93 19.53 -6.45
CA VAL A 277 1.41 18.73 -7.56
C VAL A 277 0.95 19.65 -8.70
N ARG A 278 1.40 19.34 -9.92
CA ARG A 278 1.11 20.11 -11.14
C ARG A 278 0.06 19.45 -12.04
N CYS A 279 -0.02 18.12 -12.02
CA CYS A 279 -0.94 17.35 -12.84
C CYS A 279 -2.34 17.24 -12.23
N PRO A 280 -3.37 16.86 -13.03
CA PRO A 280 -4.70 16.54 -12.50
C PRO A 280 -4.65 15.32 -11.55
N VAL A 281 -5.55 15.33 -10.57
CA VAL A 281 -5.73 14.27 -9.58
C VAL A 281 -7.17 13.81 -9.57
N LEU A 282 -7.41 12.51 -9.64
CA LEU A 282 -8.71 11.90 -9.36
C LEU A 282 -8.69 11.34 -7.93
N LEU A 283 -9.55 11.84 -7.07
CA LEU A 283 -9.73 11.38 -5.70
C LEU A 283 -11.04 10.61 -5.59
N ILE A 284 -10.95 9.30 -5.37
CA ILE A 284 -12.11 8.43 -5.18
C ILE A 284 -12.29 8.15 -3.68
N ILE A 285 -13.45 8.50 -3.15
CA ILE A 285 -13.78 8.42 -1.73
C ILE A 285 -14.90 7.40 -1.52
N CYS A 286 -14.68 6.48 -0.59
CA CYS A 286 -15.71 5.58 -0.07
C CYS A 286 -16.36 6.23 1.16
N GLU A 287 -17.65 6.62 1.08
CA GLU A 287 -18.29 7.41 2.13
C GLU A 287 -18.57 6.64 3.42
N LYS A 288 -18.56 5.30 3.36
CA LYS A 288 -18.72 4.40 4.52
C LYS A 288 -17.40 3.75 4.97
N ASP A 289 -16.27 4.31 4.54
CA ASP A 289 -14.94 3.84 4.91
C ASP A 289 -14.68 4.07 6.41
N THR A 290 -14.26 3.04 7.13
CA THR A 290 -13.93 3.11 8.57
C THR A 290 -12.43 2.99 8.85
N LEU A 291 -11.60 2.97 7.80
CA LEU A 291 -10.14 2.79 7.91
C LEU A 291 -9.39 4.11 7.73
N VAL A 292 -9.88 4.99 6.85
CA VAL A 292 -9.20 6.23 6.50
C VAL A 292 -10.05 7.45 6.82
N SER A 293 -9.38 8.55 7.17
CA SER A 293 -10.04 9.76 7.65
C SER A 293 -10.70 10.57 6.52
N PRO A 294 -12.02 10.80 6.56
CA PRO A 294 -12.69 11.68 5.61
C PRO A 294 -12.16 13.13 5.62
N ASP A 295 -11.71 13.62 6.77
CA ASP A 295 -11.13 14.95 6.93
C ASP A 295 -9.86 15.11 6.09
N SER A 296 -9.05 14.07 5.98
CA SER A 296 -7.83 14.10 5.18
C SER A 296 -8.14 14.25 3.69
N HIS A 297 -9.19 13.60 3.21
CA HIS A 297 -9.66 13.70 1.82
C HIS A 297 -10.13 15.11 1.51
N LYS A 298 -10.97 15.70 2.39
CA LYS A 298 -11.45 17.07 2.24
C LYS A 298 -10.30 18.06 2.18
N ARG A 299 -9.35 17.94 3.12
CA ARG A 299 -8.17 18.83 3.20
C ARG A 299 -7.30 18.78 1.95
N VAL A 300 -7.02 17.58 1.43
CA VAL A 300 -6.23 17.44 0.19
C VAL A 300 -6.99 17.98 -1.01
N ALA A 301 -8.31 17.79 -1.08
CA ALA A 301 -9.14 18.38 -2.15
C ALA A 301 -9.09 19.91 -2.11
N GLU A 302 -9.19 20.53 -0.93
CA GLU A 302 -9.07 21.97 -0.74
C GLU A 302 -7.70 22.53 -1.17
N ILE A 303 -6.62 21.78 -0.92
CA ILE A 303 -5.26 22.15 -1.33
C ILE A 303 -5.08 22.06 -2.84
N LEU A 304 -5.59 21.02 -3.46
CA LEU A 304 -5.43 20.77 -4.90
C LEU A 304 -6.31 21.66 -5.77
N LYS A 305 -7.44 22.15 -5.22
CA LYS A 305 -8.39 23.07 -5.89
C LYS A 305 -8.87 22.52 -7.23
N GLU A 306 -8.70 23.33 -8.29
CA GLU A 306 -9.12 23.00 -9.67
C GLU A 306 -8.39 21.80 -10.28
N LYS A 307 -7.30 21.33 -9.67
CA LYS A 307 -6.57 20.16 -10.14
C LYS A 307 -7.21 18.84 -9.73
N VAL A 308 -8.12 18.85 -8.73
CA VAL A 308 -8.72 17.61 -8.25
C VAL A 308 -10.14 17.42 -8.78
N THR A 309 -10.40 16.21 -9.28
CA THR A 309 -11.75 15.70 -9.48
C THR A 309 -12.07 14.74 -8.33
N VAL A 310 -13.13 14.99 -7.58
CA VAL A 310 -13.57 14.15 -6.46
C VAL A 310 -14.78 13.33 -6.90
N ILE A 311 -14.68 12.00 -6.75
CA ILE A 311 -15.79 11.08 -6.95
C ILE A 311 -16.05 10.37 -5.62
N LYS A 312 -17.33 10.30 -5.24
CA LYS A 312 -17.78 9.67 -4.00
C LYS A 312 -18.70 8.51 -4.30
N TYR A 313 -18.47 7.40 -3.57
CA TYR A 313 -19.36 6.24 -3.61
C TYR A 313 -19.90 5.93 -2.20
N PRO A 314 -21.19 5.59 -2.04
CA PRO A 314 -21.81 5.31 -0.73
C PRO A 314 -21.51 3.88 -0.24
N ILE A 315 -20.24 3.49 -0.24
CA ILE A 315 -19.72 2.13 0.03
C ILE A 315 -18.60 2.13 1.05
N GLY A 316 -18.23 0.94 1.54
CA GLY A 316 -17.07 0.70 2.39
C GLY A 316 -15.75 0.62 1.62
N HIS A 317 -14.65 0.52 2.36
CA HIS A 317 -13.28 0.54 1.83
C HIS A 317 -12.99 -0.53 0.77
N TYR A 318 -13.55 -1.73 0.95
CA TYR A 318 -13.23 -2.90 0.13
C TYR A 318 -14.18 -3.14 -1.05
N ASP A 319 -15.27 -2.40 -1.14
CA ASP A 319 -16.32 -2.62 -2.16
C ASP A 319 -15.90 -2.15 -3.57
N LEU A 320 -14.85 -1.31 -3.66
CA LEU A 320 -14.31 -0.84 -4.95
C LEU A 320 -13.55 -1.89 -5.76
N TYR A 321 -13.20 -3.01 -5.16
CA TYR A 321 -12.31 -3.96 -5.82
C TYR A 321 -13.02 -5.09 -6.55
N LYS A 322 -14.33 -5.26 -6.33
CA LYS A 322 -15.17 -6.27 -7.00
C LYS A 322 -16.59 -5.76 -7.21
N GLY A 323 -17.31 -6.38 -8.15
CA GLY A 323 -18.73 -6.12 -8.37
C GLY A 323 -19.03 -4.79 -9.07
N GLU A 324 -20.23 -4.26 -8.83
CA GLU A 324 -20.78 -3.09 -9.53
C GLU A 324 -19.91 -1.84 -9.37
N TYR A 325 -19.41 -1.57 -8.16
CA TYR A 325 -18.61 -0.39 -7.90
C TYR A 325 -17.21 -0.47 -8.49
N PHE A 326 -16.66 -1.66 -8.69
CA PHE A 326 -15.45 -1.84 -9.51
C PHE A 326 -15.71 -1.37 -10.96
N GLU A 327 -16.83 -1.76 -11.56
CA GLU A 327 -17.16 -1.37 -12.95
C GLU A 327 -17.39 0.14 -13.07
N LYS A 328 -18.05 0.76 -12.11
CA LYS A 328 -18.21 2.22 -12.05
C LYS A 328 -16.86 2.93 -11.88
N ALA A 329 -16.06 2.50 -10.92
CA ALA A 329 -14.77 3.12 -10.63
C ALA A 329 -13.79 3.01 -11.81
N ILE A 330 -13.70 1.85 -12.47
CA ILE A 330 -12.81 1.70 -13.62
C ILE A 330 -13.28 2.52 -14.83
N SER A 331 -14.60 2.72 -15.02
CA SER A 331 -15.14 3.60 -16.05
C SER A 331 -14.71 5.05 -15.82
N ASP A 332 -14.89 5.55 -14.60
CA ASP A 332 -14.49 6.92 -14.23
C ASP A 332 -12.98 7.13 -14.32
N GLN A 333 -12.20 6.10 -13.95
CA GLN A 333 -10.74 6.12 -14.05
C GLN A 333 -10.26 6.13 -15.50
N LEU A 334 -10.90 5.35 -16.39
CA LEU A 334 -10.58 5.37 -17.82
C LEU A 334 -10.84 6.74 -18.44
N ASP A 335 -11.95 7.38 -18.10
CA ASP A 335 -12.29 8.72 -18.58
C ASP A 335 -11.30 9.78 -18.05
N PHE A 336 -10.90 9.65 -16.77
CA PHE A 336 -9.85 10.51 -16.21
C PHE A 336 -8.52 10.33 -16.92
N VAL A 337 -8.05 9.08 -17.11
CA VAL A 337 -6.76 8.82 -17.77
C VAL A 337 -6.77 9.37 -19.19
N ARG A 338 -7.82 9.16 -19.97
CA ARG A 338 -7.94 9.71 -21.33
C ARG A 338 -7.77 11.24 -21.33
N LYS A 339 -8.45 11.96 -20.42
CA LYS A 339 -8.33 13.42 -20.29
C LYS A 339 -6.91 13.85 -19.85
N ALA A 340 -6.29 13.13 -18.93
CA ALA A 340 -4.95 13.44 -18.40
C ALA A 340 -3.84 13.27 -19.47
N VAL A 341 -3.99 12.31 -20.40
CA VAL A 341 -2.95 11.99 -21.40
C VAL A 341 -3.16 12.65 -22.78
N ILE A 342 -4.28 13.34 -23.00
CA ILE A 342 -4.57 14.06 -24.27
C ILE A 342 -3.77 15.36 -24.38
N LYS A 343 -3.27 15.91 -23.27
CA LYS A 343 -2.51 17.16 -23.22
C LYS A 343 -1.14 17.06 -23.88
#